data_2b914012971f0ba8f191f7c5306ec911
#
_entry.id   2b914012971f0ba8f191f7c5306ec911
#
_cell.length_a   1.000
_cell.length_b   1.000
_cell.length_c   1.000
_cell.angle_alpha   90.00
_cell.angle_beta   90.00
_cell.angle_gamma   90.00
#
_symmetry.space_group_name_H-M   'P 1'
#
loop_
_entity.id
_entity.type
_entity.pdbx_description
1 polymer ?
#
loop_
_entity_poly.entity_id
_entity_poly.type
_entity_poly.pdbx_seq_one_letter_code
_entity_poly.pdbx_strand_id
1 'polypeptide(L)'
;MTVAAPSRRSFLQLAGTGLALSGLGVSTVSAATPRASAGGGPVLLNFNECPYGPAPVAQAAAREIVARSGRYLFALAGELRDLFASQEGIGKDHVRLYPGSSEPLNRAAMLWTSASAGLVVADPTFEALGDLAAARGATVARVALREDGAHDVRAMAAAAAQINAGLLYLCNPNNPTGSITPAADIAWLLANKPRQTRVLVDEAYLQYSEQRSVIAQVTQRDDVIVLRTFSKLYGMAGLRLGVAAAHPDRLRELASLGDNPLPVTALAAGLASLRAPGLVAQRKAENTQVRQATVAWLAARGFACVPSEANCFVVDVKRDGSAFAAAMAEHGVVIGRSWPIWPQRVRVTVGTAAEMARFRDAFAAITG
;
A
#
# COMPACT_ATOMS: atom_id res chain seq x y z
N MET A 1 -22.49 -1.73 52.30
CA MET A 1 -22.96 -0.69 51.38
C MET A 1 -22.85 -1.24 49.96
N THR A 2 -23.93 -1.68 49.42
CA THR A 2 -24.04 -2.27 48.07
C THR A 2 -24.28 -1.16 47.07
N VAL A 3 -23.35 -0.96 46.13
CA VAL A 3 -23.49 0.00 45.03
C VAL A 3 -24.31 -0.64 43.92
N ALA A 4 -25.48 -0.09 43.66
CA ALA A 4 -26.39 -0.56 42.60
C ALA A 4 -25.85 -0.19 41.20
N ALA A 5 -25.94 -1.14 40.26
CA ALA A 5 -25.57 -0.95 38.87
C ALA A 5 -26.54 0.02 38.15
N PRO A 6 -26.04 0.93 37.28
CA PRO A 6 -26.88 1.90 36.58
C PRO A 6 -27.75 1.22 35.51
N SER A 7 -29.00 1.66 35.43
CA SER A 7 -30.00 1.11 34.50
C SER A 7 -29.78 1.62 33.05
N ARG A 8 -30.27 0.84 32.06
CA ARG A 8 -30.17 1.17 30.62
C ARG A 8 -30.74 2.54 30.21
N ARG A 9 -31.58 3.17 31.05
CA ARG A 9 -32.13 4.51 30.81
C ARG A 9 -31.17 5.64 31.10
N SER A 10 -30.17 5.43 31.97
CA SER A 10 -29.13 6.45 32.29
C SER A 10 -28.09 6.61 31.20
N PHE A 11 -27.98 5.68 30.28
CA PHE A 11 -27.00 5.74 29.16
C PHE A 11 -27.48 6.64 28.03
N LEU A 12 -28.78 6.84 27.87
CA LEU A 12 -29.33 7.66 26.76
C LEU A 12 -29.48 9.15 27.11
N GLN A 13 -29.25 9.58 28.35
CA GLN A 13 -29.35 10.97 28.76
C GLN A 13 -27.98 11.71 28.80
N LEU A 14 -26.86 11.01 28.60
CA LEU A 14 -25.52 11.60 28.60
C LEU A 14 -25.03 12.02 27.21
N ALA A 15 -25.85 11.93 26.18
CA ALA A 15 -25.51 12.35 24.80
C ALA A 15 -25.79 13.84 24.48
N GLY A 16 -26.09 14.65 25.51
CA GLY A 16 -26.61 16.00 25.31
C GLY A 16 -25.85 17.16 25.98
N THR A 17 -24.64 16.97 26.49
CA THR A 17 -23.86 18.10 27.02
C THR A 17 -22.45 18.11 26.46
N GLY A 18 -22.22 19.06 25.56
CA GLY A 18 -20.92 19.31 24.95
C GLY A 18 -19.88 19.68 25.98
N LEU A 19 -18.81 18.90 26.08
CA LEU A 19 -17.54 19.32 26.67
C LEU A 19 -16.56 19.67 25.54
N ALA A 20 -16.25 20.94 25.44
CA ALA A 20 -15.17 21.46 24.62
C ALA A 20 -13.85 20.90 25.16
N LEU A 21 -13.21 19.96 24.47
CA LEU A 21 -11.81 19.60 24.62
C LEU A 21 -11.03 20.32 23.52
N SER A 22 -10.45 21.44 23.92
CA SER A 22 -9.47 22.18 23.13
C SER A 22 -8.17 21.37 23.06
N GLY A 23 -7.68 21.16 21.82
CA GLY A 23 -6.26 21.01 21.52
C GLY A 23 -5.70 19.62 21.35
N LEU A 24 -6.05 18.97 20.23
CA LEU A 24 -5.11 18.17 19.42
C LEU A 24 -5.60 18.32 17.98
N GLY A 25 -4.88 19.09 17.20
CA GLY A 25 -5.20 19.38 15.80
C GLY A 25 -5.07 18.13 14.94
N VAL A 26 -6.13 17.37 14.84
CA VAL A 26 -6.32 16.47 13.69
C VAL A 26 -6.69 17.39 12.53
N SER A 27 -5.72 17.71 11.69
CA SER A 27 -5.96 18.36 10.41
C SER A 27 -6.85 17.44 9.58
N THR A 28 -8.16 17.62 9.68
CA THR A 28 -9.08 17.11 8.68
C THR A 28 -8.74 17.86 7.39
N VAL A 29 -8.02 17.18 6.49
CA VAL A 29 -7.95 17.60 5.10
C VAL A 29 -9.38 17.55 4.59
N SER A 30 -10.03 18.71 4.57
CA SER A 30 -11.32 18.91 3.91
C SER A 30 -11.05 18.63 2.43
N ALA A 31 -11.40 17.42 1.98
CA ALA A 31 -11.39 17.12 0.56
C ALA A 31 -12.45 18.02 -0.07
N ALA A 32 -12.02 19.06 -0.78
CA ALA A 32 -12.89 19.84 -1.62
C ALA A 32 -13.66 18.88 -2.54
N THR A 33 -14.98 18.91 -2.46
CA THR A 33 -15.83 18.09 -3.32
C THR A 33 -15.62 18.53 -4.78
N PRO A 34 -15.11 17.66 -5.67
CA PRO A 34 -14.82 18.06 -7.03
C PRO A 34 -16.10 18.52 -7.73
N ARG A 35 -16.05 19.68 -8.39
CA ARG A 35 -17.15 20.15 -9.25
C ARG A 35 -17.26 19.20 -10.44
N ALA A 36 -18.44 18.60 -10.65
CA ALA A 36 -18.72 17.79 -11.82
C ALA A 36 -18.52 18.62 -13.10
N SER A 37 -17.51 18.27 -13.91
CA SER A 37 -17.35 18.84 -15.25
C SER A 37 -18.41 18.22 -16.18
N ALA A 38 -18.91 19.02 -17.14
CA ALA A 38 -19.89 18.58 -18.13
C ALA A 38 -19.32 17.40 -18.96
N GLY A 39 -19.65 16.16 -18.58
CA GLY A 39 -19.23 14.97 -19.32
C GLY A 39 -18.68 13.82 -18.48
N GLY A 40 -19.10 13.66 -17.22
CA GLY A 40 -18.69 12.54 -16.36
C GLY A 40 -18.14 13.00 -15.00
N GLY A 41 -18.15 12.12 -13.99
CA GLY A 41 -17.62 12.41 -12.65
C GLY A 41 -16.12 12.78 -12.63
N PRO A 42 -15.56 13.15 -11.44
CA PRO A 42 -14.15 13.45 -11.30
C PRO A 42 -13.28 12.24 -11.63
N VAL A 43 -12.12 12.49 -12.23
CA VAL A 43 -11.07 11.48 -12.42
C VAL A 43 -10.29 11.32 -11.13
N LEU A 44 -10.23 10.10 -10.59
CA LEU A 44 -9.59 9.80 -9.31
C LEU A 44 -8.23 9.14 -9.53
N LEU A 45 -7.13 9.90 -9.39
CA LEU A 45 -5.75 9.46 -9.58
C LEU A 45 -4.92 9.63 -8.28
N ASN A 46 -5.53 9.39 -7.11
CA ASN A 46 -4.94 9.77 -5.82
C ASN A 46 -4.60 8.59 -4.88
N PHE A 47 -5.14 7.37 -5.10
CA PHE A 47 -4.98 6.26 -4.13
C PHE A 47 -4.24 5.04 -4.69
N ASN A 48 -3.62 5.14 -5.87
CA ASN A 48 -2.96 4.01 -6.54
C ASN A 48 -3.92 2.82 -6.70
N GLU A 49 -5.18 3.11 -7.04
CA GLU A 49 -6.18 2.11 -7.35
C GLU A 49 -6.05 1.64 -8.81
N CYS A 50 -6.55 0.46 -9.10
CA CYS A 50 -6.63 -0.03 -10.46
C CYS A 50 -7.89 0.54 -11.14
N PRO A 51 -7.78 1.30 -12.24
CA PRO A 51 -8.93 1.98 -12.84
C PRO A 51 -9.94 1.00 -13.46
N TYR A 52 -9.53 -0.22 -13.72
CA TYR A 52 -10.38 -1.26 -14.32
C TYR A 52 -11.20 -2.06 -13.30
N GLY A 53 -10.94 -1.88 -11.99
CA GLY A 53 -11.56 -2.71 -10.94
C GLY A 53 -11.19 -4.19 -11.04
N PRO A 54 -11.91 -5.10 -10.38
CA PRO A 54 -11.69 -6.54 -10.47
C PRO A 54 -11.94 -7.08 -11.89
N ALA A 55 -11.18 -8.09 -12.30
CA ALA A 55 -11.40 -8.76 -13.60
C ALA A 55 -12.84 -9.32 -13.71
N PRO A 56 -13.42 -9.44 -14.91
CA PRO A 56 -14.80 -9.94 -15.08
C PRO A 56 -15.04 -11.30 -14.39
N VAL A 57 -14.07 -12.20 -14.46
CA VAL A 57 -14.15 -13.52 -13.78
C VAL A 57 -14.15 -13.38 -12.25
N ALA A 58 -13.41 -12.43 -11.70
CA ALA A 58 -13.39 -12.14 -10.25
C ALA A 58 -14.70 -11.51 -9.79
N GLN A 59 -15.28 -10.59 -10.60
CA GLN A 59 -16.60 -10.00 -10.35
C GLN A 59 -17.71 -11.05 -10.38
N ALA A 60 -17.67 -11.98 -11.33
CA ALA A 60 -18.62 -13.08 -11.44
C ALA A 60 -18.55 -13.99 -10.21
N ALA A 61 -17.35 -14.42 -9.82
CA ALA A 61 -17.13 -15.27 -8.65
C ALA A 61 -17.59 -14.58 -7.35
N ALA A 62 -17.33 -13.28 -7.20
CA ALA A 62 -17.78 -12.51 -6.04
C ALA A 62 -19.32 -12.43 -5.98
N ARG A 63 -20.00 -12.22 -7.11
CA ARG A 63 -21.47 -12.20 -7.17
C ARG A 63 -22.09 -13.55 -6.84
N GLU A 64 -21.54 -14.63 -7.41
CA GLU A 64 -22.04 -15.99 -7.19
C GLU A 64 -21.95 -16.41 -5.72
N ILE A 65 -20.81 -16.14 -5.06
CA ILE A 65 -20.57 -16.58 -3.68
C ILE A 65 -21.45 -15.86 -2.66
N VAL A 66 -22.02 -14.69 -2.99
CA VAL A 66 -22.92 -13.93 -2.09
C VAL A 66 -24.05 -14.79 -1.57
N ALA A 67 -24.65 -15.67 -2.38
CA ALA A 67 -25.72 -16.57 -1.97
C ALA A 67 -25.29 -17.55 -0.85
N ARG A 68 -23.97 -17.77 -0.67
CA ARG A 68 -23.41 -18.66 0.35
C ARG A 68 -22.76 -17.91 1.51
N SER A 69 -22.83 -16.58 1.52
CA SER A 69 -22.13 -15.72 2.50
C SER A 69 -22.65 -15.82 3.94
N GLY A 70 -23.76 -16.53 4.18
CA GLY A 70 -24.19 -16.91 5.52
C GLY A 70 -23.27 -17.94 6.21
N ARG A 71 -22.20 -18.40 5.56
CA ARG A 71 -21.19 -19.32 6.09
C ARG A 71 -19.78 -18.74 5.88
N TYR A 72 -18.86 -19.03 6.80
CA TYR A 72 -17.46 -18.59 6.71
C TYR A 72 -16.67 -19.24 5.58
N LEU A 73 -17.06 -20.41 5.10
CA LEU A 73 -16.44 -21.15 3.99
C LEU A 73 -14.91 -21.25 4.11
N PHE A 74 -14.38 -21.62 5.26
CA PHE A 74 -12.94 -21.67 5.56
C PHE A 74 -12.10 -22.45 4.53
N ALA A 75 -12.70 -23.45 3.85
CA ALA A 75 -12.03 -24.20 2.80
C ALA A 75 -11.53 -23.30 1.65
N LEU A 76 -12.26 -22.20 1.32
CA LEU A 76 -11.82 -21.26 0.28
C LEU A 76 -10.53 -20.53 0.64
N ALA A 77 -10.35 -20.20 1.92
CA ALA A 77 -9.12 -19.58 2.37
C ALA A 77 -7.94 -20.55 2.25
N GLY A 78 -8.14 -21.84 2.60
CA GLY A 78 -7.14 -22.89 2.40
C GLY A 78 -6.78 -23.06 0.92
N GLU A 79 -7.77 -23.12 0.04
CA GLU A 79 -7.57 -23.28 -1.41
C GLU A 79 -6.81 -22.08 -2.01
N LEU A 80 -7.15 -20.85 -1.63
CA LEU A 80 -6.46 -19.65 -2.12
C LEU A 80 -5.02 -19.61 -1.62
N ARG A 81 -4.78 -19.92 -0.35
CA ARG A 81 -3.44 -20.00 0.23
C ARG A 81 -2.58 -21.01 -0.53
N ASP A 82 -3.10 -22.23 -0.74
CA ASP A 82 -2.36 -23.33 -1.36
C ASP A 82 -2.07 -23.02 -2.85
N LEU A 83 -3.02 -22.39 -3.57
CA LEU A 83 -2.81 -21.93 -4.94
C LEU A 83 -1.75 -20.84 -5.01
N PHE A 84 -1.83 -19.82 -4.14
CA PHE A 84 -0.83 -18.74 -4.09
C PHE A 84 0.56 -19.29 -3.80
N ALA A 85 0.69 -20.15 -2.78
CA ALA A 85 1.95 -20.76 -2.42
C ALA A 85 2.56 -21.57 -3.58
N SER A 86 1.73 -22.34 -4.27
CA SER A 86 2.14 -23.12 -5.46
C SER A 86 2.63 -22.22 -6.59
N GLN A 87 1.94 -21.10 -6.87
CA GLN A 87 2.35 -20.16 -7.92
C GLN A 87 3.65 -19.42 -7.60
N GLU A 88 3.89 -19.14 -6.32
CA GLU A 88 5.13 -18.47 -5.86
C GLU A 88 6.27 -19.47 -5.57
N GLY A 89 6.04 -20.79 -5.69
CA GLY A 89 7.05 -21.82 -5.48
C GLY A 89 7.52 -21.99 -4.04
N ILE A 90 6.64 -21.70 -3.05
CA ILE A 90 6.93 -21.81 -1.62
C ILE A 90 5.96 -22.77 -0.92
N GLY A 91 6.32 -23.25 0.28
CA GLY A 91 5.43 -24.08 1.08
C GLY A 91 4.20 -23.29 1.58
N LYS A 92 3.04 -23.96 1.64
CA LYS A 92 1.79 -23.34 2.11
C LYS A 92 1.83 -22.87 3.58
N ASP A 93 2.68 -23.45 4.38
CA ASP A 93 2.97 -23.07 5.76
C ASP A 93 3.75 -21.75 5.89
N HIS A 94 4.35 -21.28 4.79
CA HIS A 94 4.97 -19.96 4.66
C HIS A 94 3.99 -18.87 4.21
N VAL A 95 2.69 -19.16 4.09
CA VAL A 95 1.68 -18.22 3.56
C VAL A 95 0.52 -18.06 4.53
N ARG A 96 0.12 -16.80 4.79
CA ARG A 96 -1.08 -16.47 5.55
C ARG A 96 -1.86 -15.34 4.85
N LEU A 97 -3.17 -15.49 4.78
CA LEU A 97 -4.08 -14.53 4.18
C LEU A 97 -4.57 -13.52 5.21
N TYR A 98 -4.83 -12.28 4.76
CA TYR A 98 -5.29 -11.17 5.59
C TYR A 98 -6.32 -10.30 4.85
N PRO A 99 -7.15 -9.51 5.55
CA PRO A 99 -8.04 -8.52 4.93
C PRO A 99 -7.24 -7.31 4.42
N GLY A 100 -6.47 -7.51 3.36
CA GLY A 100 -5.49 -6.57 2.78
C GLY A 100 -4.12 -6.69 3.42
N SER A 101 -3.08 -6.21 2.73
CA SER A 101 -1.68 -6.24 3.23
C SER A 101 -1.42 -5.24 4.37
N SER A 102 -2.30 -4.26 4.57
CA SER A 102 -2.19 -3.30 5.69
C SER A 102 -2.35 -3.96 7.06
N GLU A 103 -3.13 -5.04 7.15
CA GLU A 103 -3.32 -5.76 8.41
C GLU A 103 -2.00 -6.38 8.93
N PRO A 104 -1.29 -7.25 8.17
CA PRO A 104 -0.02 -7.79 8.63
C PRO A 104 1.08 -6.73 8.75
N LEU A 105 1.02 -5.64 7.96
CA LEU A 105 1.91 -4.49 8.11
C LEU A 105 1.76 -3.82 9.48
N ASN A 106 0.52 -3.55 9.91
CA ASN A 106 0.24 -2.97 11.22
C ASN A 106 0.65 -3.92 12.35
N ARG A 107 0.39 -5.22 12.20
CA ARG A 107 0.80 -6.24 13.18
C ARG A 107 2.31 -6.30 13.33
N ALA A 108 3.07 -6.17 12.23
CA ALA A 108 4.53 -6.10 12.26
C ALA A 108 5.04 -4.92 13.09
N ALA A 109 4.43 -3.72 12.94
CA ALA A 109 4.74 -2.58 13.79
C ALA A 109 4.45 -2.89 15.27
N MET A 110 3.28 -3.48 15.55
CA MET A 110 2.86 -3.78 16.92
C MET A 110 3.77 -4.80 17.63
N LEU A 111 4.29 -5.78 16.91
CA LEU A 111 5.07 -6.89 17.45
C LEU A 111 6.57 -6.60 17.51
N TRP A 112 7.09 -5.87 16.54
CA TRP A 112 8.54 -5.78 16.34
C TRP A 112 9.09 -4.36 16.49
N THR A 113 8.25 -3.39 16.92
CA THR A 113 8.71 -2.05 17.30
C THR A 113 8.24 -1.67 18.70
N SER A 114 9.07 -0.91 19.43
CA SER A 114 8.80 -0.40 20.77
C SER A 114 9.73 0.77 21.08
N ALA A 115 9.63 1.35 22.27
CA ALA A 115 10.56 2.37 22.72
C ALA A 115 12.03 1.92 22.73
N SER A 116 12.29 0.60 22.85
CA SER A 116 13.65 0.00 22.84
C SER A 116 14.01 -0.70 21.52
N ALA A 117 13.08 -0.81 20.57
CA ALA A 117 13.27 -1.48 19.29
C ALA A 117 12.69 -0.57 18.18
N GLY A 118 13.56 0.19 17.52
CA GLY A 118 13.17 1.19 16.54
C GLY A 118 12.70 0.61 15.20
N LEU A 119 12.25 1.49 14.33
CA LEU A 119 11.88 1.22 12.94
C LEU A 119 12.74 2.04 11.98
N VAL A 120 13.26 1.41 10.93
CA VAL A 120 13.88 2.12 9.80
C VAL A 120 12.97 2.09 8.59
N VAL A 121 12.72 3.25 7.99
CA VAL A 121 11.95 3.43 6.75
C VAL A 121 12.68 4.35 5.80
N ALA A 122 12.37 4.27 4.50
CA ALA A 122 12.79 5.30 3.55
C ALA A 122 11.96 6.59 3.70
N ASP A 123 12.44 7.68 3.13
CA ASP A 123 11.72 8.95 3.04
C ASP A 123 11.86 9.55 1.62
N PRO A 124 10.76 9.66 0.85
CA PRO A 124 9.41 9.21 1.19
C PRO A 124 9.16 7.73 0.93
N THR A 125 8.28 7.14 1.70
CA THR A 125 7.72 5.79 1.47
C THR A 125 6.26 5.72 1.91
N PHE A 126 5.67 4.52 1.96
CA PHE A 126 4.33 4.32 2.52
C PHE A 126 4.37 4.48 4.05
N GLU A 127 3.61 5.43 4.58
CA GLU A 127 3.81 5.98 5.92
C GLU A 127 3.14 5.20 7.05
N ALA A 128 2.09 4.41 6.76
CA ALA A 128 1.24 3.81 7.78
C ALA A 128 2.02 3.01 8.84
N LEU A 129 3.10 2.31 8.44
CA LEU A 129 3.95 1.57 9.37
C LEU A 129 4.72 2.52 10.29
N GLY A 130 5.31 3.59 9.71
CA GLY A 130 6.07 4.59 10.45
C GLY A 130 5.20 5.35 11.44
N ASP A 131 4.01 5.75 11.02
CA ASP A 131 3.06 6.49 11.85
C ASP A 131 2.60 5.64 13.05
N LEU A 132 2.27 4.36 12.81
CA LEU A 132 1.86 3.45 13.87
C LEU A 132 3.02 3.18 14.86
N ALA A 133 4.23 2.94 14.36
CA ALA A 133 5.40 2.72 15.21
C ALA A 133 5.71 3.96 16.10
N ALA A 134 5.67 5.16 15.50
CA ALA A 134 5.85 6.42 16.21
C ALA A 134 4.76 6.65 17.27
N ALA A 135 3.49 6.40 16.94
CA ALA A 135 2.38 6.51 17.89
C ALA A 135 2.51 5.54 19.09
N ARG A 136 3.30 4.47 18.93
CA ARG A 136 3.61 3.50 19.99
C ARG A 136 4.92 3.82 20.76
N GLY A 137 5.52 4.96 20.47
CA GLY A 137 6.75 5.43 21.14
C GLY A 137 8.05 4.84 20.57
N ALA A 138 8.00 4.15 19.42
CA ALA A 138 9.21 3.66 18.77
C ALA A 138 9.97 4.80 18.06
N THR A 139 11.30 4.77 18.12
CA THR A 139 12.14 5.65 17.30
C THR A 139 12.00 5.24 15.83
N VAL A 140 11.63 6.18 14.96
CA VAL A 140 11.54 5.97 13.52
C VAL A 140 12.65 6.71 12.81
N ALA A 141 13.66 5.97 12.32
CA ALA A 141 14.71 6.54 11.47
C ALA A 141 14.24 6.59 10.03
N ARG A 142 14.22 7.80 9.45
CA ARG A 142 13.84 8.06 8.06
C ARG A 142 15.11 8.27 7.24
N VAL A 143 15.32 7.44 6.22
CA VAL A 143 16.50 7.49 5.35
C VAL A 143 16.05 7.99 3.97
N ALA A 144 16.64 9.09 3.51
CA ALA A 144 16.30 9.62 2.20
C ALA A 144 16.54 8.57 1.10
N LEU A 145 15.65 8.54 0.10
CA LEU A 145 15.90 7.76 -1.12
C LEU A 145 17.13 8.30 -1.84
N ARG A 146 17.79 7.43 -2.62
CA ARG A 146 18.85 7.84 -3.54
C ARG A 146 18.26 8.73 -4.63
N GLU A 147 19.14 9.37 -5.39
CA GLU A 147 18.75 10.25 -6.50
C GLU A 147 17.92 9.51 -7.58
N ASP A 148 18.22 8.23 -7.83
CA ASP A 148 17.47 7.36 -8.73
C ASP A 148 16.12 6.88 -8.16
N GLY A 149 15.79 7.26 -6.92
CA GLY A 149 14.58 6.89 -6.21
C GLY A 149 14.66 5.51 -5.53
N ALA A 150 15.76 4.78 -5.62
CA ALA A 150 15.94 3.52 -4.92
C ALA A 150 16.22 3.75 -3.43
N HIS A 151 15.97 2.74 -2.61
CA HIS A 151 16.36 2.77 -1.20
C HIS A 151 17.87 2.80 -1.04
N ASP A 152 18.38 3.68 -0.16
CA ASP A 152 19.77 3.59 0.31
C ASP A 152 19.87 2.51 1.37
N VAL A 153 20.03 1.28 0.92
CA VAL A 153 20.06 0.11 1.81
C VAL A 153 21.26 0.10 2.75
N ARG A 154 22.36 0.80 2.37
CA ARG A 154 23.56 0.91 3.23
C ARG A 154 23.30 1.86 4.39
N ALA A 155 22.75 3.03 4.09
CA ALA A 155 22.34 3.99 5.10
C ALA A 155 21.23 3.41 6.01
N MET A 156 20.27 2.65 5.43
CA MET A 156 19.23 1.97 6.20
C MET A 156 19.79 0.91 7.16
N ALA A 157 20.78 0.11 6.74
CA ALA A 157 21.46 -0.85 7.60
C ALA A 157 22.21 -0.17 8.75
N ALA A 158 22.92 0.93 8.46
CA ALA A 158 23.61 1.74 9.46
C ALA A 158 22.63 2.37 10.46
N ALA A 159 21.54 2.96 9.99
CA ALA A 159 20.48 3.51 10.84
C ALA A 159 19.85 2.42 11.73
N ALA A 160 19.66 1.21 11.21
CA ALA A 160 19.11 0.10 11.98
C ALA A 160 20.02 -0.29 13.17
N ALA A 161 21.33 -0.24 12.97
CA ALA A 161 22.29 -0.48 14.05
C ALA A 161 22.25 0.64 15.12
N GLN A 162 22.16 1.90 14.66
CA GLN A 162 22.18 3.08 15.57
C GLN A 162 20.98 3.12 16.52
N ILE A 163 19.79 2.77 16.04
CA ILE A 163 18.55 2.85 16.84
C ILE A 163 18.10 1.50 17.42
N ASN A 164 18.96 0.47 17.35
CA ASN A 164 18.58 -0.91 17.73
C ASN A 164 17.26 -1.33 17.08
N ALA A 165 17.15 -1.19 15.75
CA ALA A 165 15.90 -1.41 15.05
C ALA A 165 15.41 -2.87 15.17
N GLY A 166 14.17 -3.05 15.60
CA GLY A 166 13.47 -4.33 15.56
C GLY A 166 12.92 -4.65 14.17
N LEU A 167 12.64 -3.60 13.38
CA LEU A 167 12.06 -3.72 12.05
C LEU A 167 12.69 -2.71 11.08
N LEU A 168 12.88 -3.17 9.84
CA LEU A 168 13.26 -2.37 8.68
C LEU A 168 12.21 -2.61 7.58
N TYR A 169 11.71 -1.54 6.97
CA TYR A 169 10.67 -1.59 5.96
C TYR A 169 11.19 -1.15 4.59
N LEU A 170 10.94 -1.99 3.59
CA LEU A 170 11.17 -1.71 2.18
C LEU A 170 9.86 -1.84 1.42
N CYS A 171 9.41 -0.81 0.72
CA CYS A 171 8.34 -0.90 -0.27
C CYS A 171 8.97 -1.01 -1.67
N ASN A 172 8.83 -2.15 -2.33
CA ASN A 172 9.50 -2.37 -3.62
C ASN A 172 8.60 -3.08 -4.64
N PRO A 173 8.15 -2.40 -5.69
CA PRO A 173 8.35 -0.97 -6.05
C PRO A 173 7.86 -0.01 -4.97
N ASN A 174 8.55 1.13 -4.79
CA ASN A 174 8.25 2.05 -3.69
C ASN A 174 6.95 2.86 -3.93
N ASN A 175 6.23 3.15 -2.90
CA ASN A 175 5.17 4.17 -2.88
C ASN A 175 5.68 5.37 -2.06
N PRO A 176 5.82 6.58 -2.63
CA PRO A 176 5.05 7.09 -3.78
C PRO A 176 5.72 7.00 -5.15
N THR A 177 6.99 6.70 -5.23
CA THR A 177 7.82 6.91 -6.43
C THR A 177 7.57 5.91 -7.54
N GLY A 178 7.15 4.68 -7.20
CA GLY A 178 7.14 3.55 -8.13
C GLY A 178 8.53 3.04 -8.49
N SER A 179 9.57 3.60 -7.90
CA SER A 179 10.97 3.26 -8.16
C SER A 179 11.34 1.89 -7.62
N ILE A 180 12.39 1.32 -8.19
CA ILE A 180 12.88 -0.01 -7.88
C ILE A 180 14.16 0.07 -7.07
N THR A 181 14.22 -0.73 -6.02
CA THR A 181 15.49 -1.09 -5.38
C THR A 181 15.97 -2.41 -5.97
N PRO A 182 17.18 -2.44 -6.57
CA PRO A 182 17.70 -3.64 -7.21
C PRO A 182 17.75 -4.85 -6.28
N ALA A 183 17.49 -6.05 -6.80
CA ALA A 183 17.55 -7.29 -6.03
C ALA A 183 18.91 -7.51 -5.34
N ALA A 184 20.02 -7.09 -5.98
CA ALA A 184 21.35 -7.15 -5.38
C ALA A 184 21.49 -6.26 -4.14
N ASP A 185 20.87 -5.07 -4.14
CA ASP A 185 20.87 -4.17 -2.99
C ASP A 185 20.04 -4.77 -1.83
N ILE A 186 18.89 -5.37 -2.15
CA ILE A 186 18.09 -6.07 -1.14
C ILE A 186 18.85 -7.26 -0.56
N ALA A 187 19.50 -8.06 -1.40
CA ALA A 187 20.32 -9.19 -0.95
C ALA A 187 21.49 -8.72 -0.05
N TRP A 188 22.14 -7.62 -0.43
CA TRP A 188 23.18 -7.01 0.40
C TRP A 188 22.62 -6.58 1.77
N LEU A 189 21.45 -5.92 1.80
CA LEU A 189 20.81 -5.51 3.04
C LEU A 189 20.52 -6.70 3.96
N LEU A 190 19.95 -7.76 3.41
CA LEU A 190 19.62 -8.97 4.16
C LEU A 190 20.85 -9.64 4.76
N ALA A 191 22.01 -9.53 4.10
CA ALA A 191 23.29 -10.07 4.59
C ALA A 191 23.97 -9.17 5.64
N ASN A 192 23.75 -7.85 5.59
CA ASN A 192 24.56 -6.87 6.35
C ASN A 192 23.78 -6.09 7.43
N LYS A 193 22.45 -6.23 7.52
CA LYS A 193 21.67 -5.63 8.60
C LYS A 193 21.99 -6.24 9.95
N PRO A 194 21.68 -5.57 11.08
CA PRO A 194 21.80 -6.17 12.40
C PRO A 194 20.99 -7.48 12.51
N ARG A 195 21.53 -8.48 13.20
CA ARG A 195 20.91 -9.81 13.29
C ARG A 195 19.49 -9.81 13.87
N GLN A 196 19.25 -8.96 14.87
CA GLN A 196 17.95 -8.83 15.53
C GLN A 196 16.89 -8.11 14.68
N THR A 197 17.30 -7.34 13.66
CA THR A 197 16.40 -6.56 12.83
C THR A 197 15.70 -7.45 11.80
N ARG A 198 14.38 -7.48 11.81
CA ARG A 198 13.56 -8.11 10.76
C ARG A 198 13.43 -7.17 9.56
N VAL A 199 13.27 -7.73 8.37
CA VAL A 199 13.01 -6.96 7.15
C VAL A 199 11.62 -7.29 6.63
N LEU A 200 10.78 -6.28 6.53
CA LEU A 200 9.49 -6.38 5.88
C LEU A 200 9.58 -5.75 4.48
N VAL A 201 9.40 -6.57 3.46
CA VAL A 201 9.38 -6.15 2.06
C VAL A 201 7.93 -6.11 1.57
N ASP A 202 7.44 -4.91 1.32
CA ASP A 202 6.09 -4.70 0.79
C ASP A 202 6.14 -4.70 -0.75
N GLU A 203 5.69 -5.80 -1.33
CA GLU A 203 5.64 -6.01 -2.77
C GLU A 203 4.25 -5.71 -3.36
N ALA A 204 3.54 -4.73 -2.81
CA ALA A 204 2.18 -4.39 -3.25
C ALA A 204 2.08 -4.02 -4.74
N TYR A 205 3.16 -3.57 -5.35
CA TYR A 205 3.22 -3.14 -6.75
C TYR A 205 4.05 -4.07 -7.64
N LEU A 206 4.60 -5.15 -7.10
CA LEU A 206 5.58 -5.99 -7.81
C LEU A 206 5.06 -6.52 -9.15
N GLN A 207 3.76 -6.89 -9.22
CA GLN A 207 3.16 -7.42 -10.44
C GLN A 207 3.18 -6.45 -11.62
N TYR A 208 3.39 -5.13 -11.38
CA TYR A 208 3.56 -4.13 -12.44
C TYR A 208 4.99 -4.05 -12.97
N SER A 209 5.96 -4.62 -12.26
CA SER A 209 7.40 -4.51 -12.57
C SER A 209 7.97 -5.76 -13.24
N GLU A 210 9.22 -5.65 -13.72
CA GLU A 210 10.03 -6.78 -14.19
C GLU A 210 10.89 -7.38 -13.06
N GLN A 211 10.79 -6.83 -11.84
CA GLN A 211 11.59 -7.29 -10.71
C GLN A 211 11.14 -8.67 -10.24
N ARG A 212 12.11 -9.47 -9.85
CA ARG A 212 11.84 -10.74 -9.18
C ARG A 212 11.47 -10.50 -7.72
N SER A 213 10.48 -11.25 -7.24
CA SER A 213 10.11 -11.27 -5.84
C SER A 213 11.26 -11.77 -4.96
N VAL A 214 11.34 -11.22 -3.76
CA VAL A 214 12.21 -11.78 -2.72
C VAL A 214 11.50 -12.86 -1.89
N ILE A 215 10.29 -13.26 -2.26
CA ILE A 215 9.44 -14.21 -1.51
C ILE A 215 10.14 -15.56 -1.24
N ALA A 216 11.00 -16.02 -2.15
CA ALA A 216 11.75 -17.25 -1.94
C ALA A 216 12.67 -17.21 -0.69
N GLN A 217 13.06 -16.01 -0.23
CA GLN A 217 13.88 -15.87 0.97
C GLN A 217 13.19 -16.35 2.25
N VAL A 218 11.87 -16.36 2.29
CA VAL A 218 11.10 -16.75 3.49
C VAL A 218 11.23 -18.24 3.84
N THR A 219 11.67 -19.08 2.88
CA THR A 219 11.90 -20.50 3.12
C THR A 219 13.27 -20.79 3.75
N GLN A 220 14.19 -19.82 3.67
CA GLN A 220 15.58 -19.97 4.14
C GLN A 220 15.89 -19.06 5.33
N ARG A 221 15.05 -18.05 5.59
CA ARG A 221 15.26 -16.99 6.57
C ARG A 221 14.03 -16.79 7.43
N ASP A 222 14.23 -16.65 8.73
CA ASP A 222 13.15 -16.34 9.67
C ASP A 222 13.00 -14.84 9.96
N ASP A 223 13.85 -14.00 9.39
CA ASP A 223 13.90 -12.55 9.59
C ASP A 223 13.37 -11.75 8.40
N VAL A 224 12.80 -12.42 7.38
CA VAL A 224 12.20 -11.79 6.19
C VAL A 224 10.70 -12.03 6.18
N ILE A 225 9.95 -10.96 5.96
CA ILE A 225 8.51 -10.96 5.77
C ILE A 225 8.21 -10.28 4.43
N VAL A 226 7.41 -10.90 3.58
CA VAL A 226 7.00 -10.34 2.29
C VAL A 226 5.49 -10.13 2.29
N LEU A 227 5.05 -8.94 1.92
CA LEU A 227 3.63 -8.63 1.77
C LEU A 227 3.23 -8.56 0.30
N ARG A 228 2.05 -9.11 -0.01
CA ARG A 228 1.39 -9.02 -1.31
C ARG A 228 -0.05 -8.57 -1.14
N THR A 229 -0.61 -7.91 -2.13
CA THR A 229 -1.99 -7.44 -2.08
C THR A 229 -2.74 -7.67 -3.38
N PHE A 230 -4.03 -7.92 -3.26
CA PHE A 230 -4.95 -7.93 -4.39
C PHE A 230 -5.55 -6.54 -4.68
N SER A 231 -5.24 -5.54 -3.86
CA SER A 231 -5.80 -4.19 -3.98
C SER A 231 -5.35 -3.46 -5.24
N LYS A 232 -4.12 -3.72 -5.75
CA LYS A 232 -3.50 -2.95 -6.82
C LYS A 232 -3.75 -3.58 -8.18
N LEU A 233 -2.87 -4.42 -8.72
CA LEU A 233 -3.03 -4.99 -10.05
C LEU A 233 -4.36 -5.74 -10.24
N TYR A 234 -4.79 -6.50 -9.24
CA TYR A 234 -6.05 -7.26 -9.32
C TYR A 234 -7.31 -6.39 -9.19
N GLY A 235 -7.19 -5.10 -8.85
CA GLY A 235 -8.31 -4.16 -8.77
C GLY A 235 -9.29 -4.42 -7.63
N MET A 236 -8.85 -5.09 -6.56
CA MET A 236 -9.70 -5.56 -5.48
C MET A 236 -9.55 -4.72 -4.19
N ALA A 237 -9.25 -3.41 -4.32
CA ALA A 237 -8.99 -2.55 -3.16
C ALA A 237 -10.12 -2.57 -2.12
N GLY A 238 -11.37 -2.51 -2.55
CA GLY A 238 -12.56 -2.54 -1.68
C GLY A 238 -12.92 -3.93 -1.16
N LEU A 239 -12.44 -5.03 -1.78
CA LEU A 239 -12.74 -6.39 -1.35
C LEU A 239 -11.86 -6.86 -0.18
N ARG A 240 -10.73 -6.22 0.06
CA ARG A 240 -9.83 -6.46 1.19
C ARG A 240 -9.21 -7.86 1.21
N LEU A 241 -8.24 -8.12 0.33
CA LEU A 241 -7.47 -9.35 0.32
C LEU A 241 -5.97 -9.05 0.19
N GLY A 242 -5.17 -9.68 1.04
CA GLY A 242 -3.71 -9.58 1.05
C GLY A 242 -3.07 -10.85 1.59
N VAL A 243 -1.76 -10.91 1.45
CA VAL A 243 -0.95 -12.07 1.84
C VAL A 243 0.27 -11.58 2.61
N ALA A 244 0.60 -12.27 3.69
CA ALA A 244 1.93 -12.26 4.27
C ALA A 244 2.60 -13.61 3.99
N ALA A 245 3.81 -13.57 3.44
CA ALA A 245 4.68 -14.70 3.32
C ALA A 245 5.88 -14.53 4.26
N ALA A 246 6.18 -15.54 5.09
CA ALA A 246 7.28 -15.52 6.05
C ALA A 246 7.59 -16.94 6.54
N HIS A 247 8.65 -17.08 7.33
CA HIS A 247 8.87 -18.29 8.09
C HIS A 247 7.65 -18.60 8.99
N PRO A 248 7.25 -19.88 9.16
CA PRO A 248 6.06 -20.25 9.95
C PRO A 248 6.02 -19.64 11.35
N ASP A 249 7.17 -19.50 12.02
CA ASP A 249 7.25 -18.86 13.34
C ASP A 249 6.81 -17.39 13.30
N ARG A 250 7.25 -16.65 12.28
CA ARG A 250 6.83 -15.23 12.12
C ARG A 250 5.36 -15.11 11.81
N LEU A 251 4.82 -16.04 11.02
CA LEU A 251 3.37 -16.08 10.75
C LEU A 251 2.58 -16.40 12.02
N ARG A 252 3.10 -17.26 12.91
CA ARG A 252 2.49 -17.51 14.23
C ARG A 252 2.53 -16.26 15.12
N GLU A 253 3.64 -15.52 15.13
CA GLU A 253 3.70 -14.25 15.85
C GLU A 253 2.67 -13.24 15.31
N LEU A 254 2.58 -13.06 13.99
CA LEU A 254 1.57 -12.18 13.39
C LEU A 254 0.15 -12.61 13.73
N ALA A 255 -0.11 -13.93 13.83
CA ALA A 255 -1.41 -14.47 14.17
C ALA A 255 -1.76 -14.33 15.67
N SER A 256 -0.78 -14.16 16.55
CA SER A 256 -1.02 -14.01 18.00
C SER A 256 -1.86 -12.79 18.36
N LEU A 257 -1.94 -11.79 17.48
CA LEU A 257 -2.79 -10.61 17.65
C LEU A 257 -4.26 -10.83 17.23
N GLY A 258 -4.65 -12.07 17.03
CA GLY A 258 -5.99 -12.47 16.64
C GLY A 258 -6.07 -12.93 15.17
N ASP A 259 -7.14 -13.64 14.86
CA ASP A 259 -7.40 -14.21 13.55
C ASP A 259 -8.85 -14.02 13.18
N ASN A 260 -9.12 -13.20 12.17
CA ASN A 260 -10.47 -12.93 11.71
C ASN A 260 -10.74 -13.64 10.38
N PRO A 261 -11.94 -14.23 10.22
CA PRO A 261 -12.36 -14.78 8.94
C PRO A 261 -12.31 -13.73 7.83
N LEU A 262 -11.86 -14.14 6.66
CA LEU A 262 -11.81 -13.27 5.48
C LEU A 262 -13.18 -13.17 4.81
N PRO A 263 -13.51 -12.04 4.17
CA PRO A 263 -14.72 -11.92 3.38
C PRO A 263 -14.76 -12.99 2.27
N VAL A 264 -15.82 -13.80 2.23
CA VAL A 264 -15.93 -14.88 1.23
C VAL A 264 -15.94 -14.37 -0.20
N THR A 265 -16.45 -13.16 -0.43
CA THR A 265 -16.42 -12.47 -1.73
C THR A 265 -14.98 -12.16 -2.15
N ALA A 266 -14.13 -11.75 -1.22
CA ALA A 266 -12.70 -11.51 -1.48
C ALA A 266 -11.97 -12.81 -1.82
N LEU A 267 -12.27 -13.90 -1.09
CA LEU A 267 -11.67 -15.23 -1.34
C LEU A 267 -12.05 -15.77 -2.71
N ALA A 268 -13.34 -15.72 -3.08
CA ALA A 268 -13.83 -16.17 -4.38
C ALA A 268 -13.24 -15.35 -5.53
N ALA A 269 -13.25 -14.02 -5.41
CA ALA A 269 -12.65 -13.14 -6.40
C ALA A 269 -11.13 -13.33 -6.51
N GLY A 270 -10.43 -13.53 -5.39
CA GLY A 270 -8.99 -13.79 -5.35
C GLY A 270 -8.62 -15.08 -6.07
N LEU A 271 -9.33 -16.19 -5.79
CA LEU A 271 -9.16 -17.46 -6.48
C LEU A 271 -9.37 -17.33 -7.98
N ALA A 272 -10.46 -16.68 -8.40
CA ALA A 272 -10.75 -16.44 -9.80
C ALA A 272 -9.67 -15.58 -10.47
N SER A 273 -9.15 -14.58 -9.76
CA SER A 273 -8.05 -13.72 -10.26
C SER A 273 -6.75 -14.48 -10.44
N LEU A 274 -6.36 -15.34 -9.48
CA LEU A 274 -5.14 -16.14 -9.59
C LEU A 274 -5.22 -17.20 -10.69
N ARG A 275 -6.43 -17.69 -10.99
CA ARG A 275 -6.69 -18.66 -12.06
C ARG A 275 -6.85 -18.04 -13.43
N ALA A 276 -7.01 -16.72 -13.51
CA ALA A 276 -7.25 -16.03 -14.79
C ALA A 276 -5.98 -16.00 -15.64
N PRO A 277 -5.92 -16.72 -16.77
CA PRO A 277 -4.73 -16.76 -17.60
C PRO A 277 -4.45 -15.39 -18.21
N GLY A 278 -3.19 -14.96 -18.18
CA GLY A 278 -2.75 -13.71 -18.80
C GLY A 278 -3.18 -12.41 -18.10
N LEU A 279 -3.99 -12.45 -17.04
CA LEU A 279 -4.50 -11.24 -16.36
C LEU A 279 -3.39 -10.31 -15.90
N VAL A 280 -2.34 -10.87 -15.26
CA VAL A 280 -1.21 -10.06 -14.76
C VAL A 280 -0.46 -9.43 -15.93
N ALA A 281 -0.14 -10.21 -16.97
CA ALA A 281 0.59 -9.72 -18.14
C ALA A 281 -0.18 -8.62 -18.88
N GLN A 282 -1.48 -8.82 -19.11
CA GLN A 282 -2.34 -7.85 -19.75
C GLN A 282 -2.36 -6.51 -18.96
N ARG A 283 -2.69 -6.55 -17.67
CA ARG A 283 -2.80 -5.34 -16.85
C ARG A 283 -1.48 -4.62 -16.67
N LYS A 284 -0.38 -5.38 -16.57
CA LYS A 284 0.97 -4.83 -16.54
C LYS A 284 1.28 -4.07 -17.84
N ALA A 285 1.00 -4.68 -19.00
CA ALA A 285 1.22 -4.07 -20.31
C ALA A 285 0.38 -2.79 -20.48
N GLU A 286 -0.92 -2.83 -20.19
CA GLU A 286 -1.82 -1.68 -20.25
C GLU A 286 -1.33 -0.53 -19.36
N ASN A 287 -1.02 -0.82 -18.09
CA ASN A 287 -0.51 0.18 -17.16
C ASN A 287 0.82 0.78 -17.64
N THR A 288 1.74 -0.05 -18.11
CA THR A 288 3.06 0.38 -18.58
C THR A 288 2.95 1.29 -19.79
N GLN A 289 2.11 0.94 -20.77
CA GLN A 289 1.86 1.75 -21.97
C GLN A 289 1.32 3.14 -21.60
N VAL A 290 0.30 3.20 -20.76
CA VAL A 290 -0.34 4.46 -20.35
C VAL A 290 0.61 5.32 -19.52
N ARG A 291 1.34 4.71 -18.58
CA ARG A 291 2.34 5.38 -17.75
C ARG A 291 3.44 5.99 -18.61
N GLN A 292 4.06 5.19 -19.49
CA GLN A 292 5.16 5.64 -20.36
C GLN A 292 4.74 6.77 -21.29
N ALA A 293 3.56 6.68 -21.92
CA ALA A 293 3.02 7.73 -22.77
C ALA A 293 2.80 9.04 -21.99
N THR A 294 2.32 8.96 -20.74
CA THR A 294 2.09 10.14 -19.90
C THR A 294 3.41 10.76 -19.44
N VAL A 295 4.36 9.93 -18.98
CA VAL A 295 5.69 10.41 -18.55
C VAL A 295 6.46 11.06 -19.71
N ALA A 296 6.41 10.47 -20.91
CA ALA A 296 7.02 11.06 -22.09
C ALA A 296 6.38 12.43 -22.46
N TRP A 297 5.04 12.54 -22.33
CA TRP A 297 4.31 13.79 -22.55
C TRP A 297 4.72 14.89 -21.57
N LEU A 298 4.92 14.55 -20.29
CA LEU A 298 5.40 15.45 -19.24
C LEU A 298 6.86 15.87 -19.50
N ALA A 299 7.74 14.91 -19.83
CA ALA A 299 9.14 15.17 -20.11
C ALA A 299 9.33 16.11 -21.31
N ALA A 300 8.54 15.94 -22.38
CA ALA A 300 8.53 16.85 -23.54
C ALA A 300 8.15 18.30 -23.19
N ARG A 301 7.52 18.52 -22.03
CA ARG A 301 7.16 19.84 -21.48
C ARG A 301 8.11 20.30 -20.37
N GLY A 302 9.20 19.56 -20.16
CA GLY A 302 10.23 19.89 -19.16
C GLY A 302 9.84 19.56 -17.72
N PHE A 303 8.85 18.68 -17.49
CA PHE A 303 8.49 18.21 -16.15
C PHE A 303 9.14 16.85 -15.91
N ALA A 304 10.06 16.79 -14.93
CA ALA A 304 10.78 15.57 -14.59
C ALA A 304 9.91 14.62 -13.76
N CYS A 305 9.97 13.33 -14.10
CA CYS A 305 9.33 12.27 -13.33
C CYS A 305 10.38 11.33 -12.74
N VAL A 306 10.13 10.83 -11.54
CA VAL A 306 10.93 9.73 -10.98
C VAL A 306 10.64 8.46 -11.79
N PRO A 307 11.67 7.68 -12.22
CA PRO A 307 11.45 6.39 -12.89
C PRO A 307 10.54 5.48 -12.07
N SER A 308 9.52 4.91 -12.71
CA SER A 308 8.52 4.10 -12.02
C SER A 308 8.21 2.81 -12.77
N GLU A 309 8.04 1.72 -12.00
CA GLU A 309 7.49 0.45 -12.47
C GLU A 309 6.18 0.07 -11.73
N ALA A 310 5.52 1.03 -11.06
CA ALA A 310 4.24 0.82 -10.38
C ALA A 310 3.05 1.37 -11.20
N ASN A 311 1.86 1.34 -10.61
CA ASN A 311 0.68 2.04 -11.15
C ASN A 311 0.58 3.50 -10.66
N CYS A 312 1.69 4.12 -10.36
CA CYS A 312 1.81 5.53 -10.04
C CYS A 312 3.20 6.03 -10.42
N PHE A 313 3.35 7.33 -10.51
CA PHE A 313 4.63 8.00 -10.67
C PHE A 313 4.62 9.33 -9.89
N VAL A 314 5.81 9.88 -9.63
CA VAL A 314 5.98 11.19 -9.01
C VAL A 314 6.52 12.15 -10.07
N VAL A 315 5.88 13.31 -10.20
CA VAL A 315 6.28 14.39 -11.11
C VAL A 315 6.65 15.63 -10.32
N ASP A 316 7.73 16.30 -10.72
CA ASP A 316 8.12 17.62 -10.22
C ASP A 316 7.32 18.69 -10.98
N VAL A 317 6.41 19.37 -10.28
CA VAL A 317 5.52 20.41 -10.87
C VAL A 317 6.11 21.81 -10.76
N LYS A 318 7.34 21.96 -10.26
CA LYS A 318 8.11 23.21 -10.16
C LYS A 318 7.43 24.33 -9.37
N ARG A 319 6.46 23.97 -8.56
CA ARG A 319 5.67 24.85 -7.67
C ARG A 319 5.15 24.07 -6.49
N ASP A 320 4.49 24.71 -5.55
CA ASP A 320 3.90 24.01 -4.40
C ASP A 320 2.95 22.89 -4.87
N GLY A 321 3.25 21.67 -4.47
CA GLY A 321 2.55 20.47 -4.92
C GLY A 321 1.13 20.39 -4.36
N SER A 322 0.88 20.93 -3.17
CA SER A 322 -0.45 20.92 -2.56
C SER A 322 -1.37 21.91 -3.29
N ALA A 323 -0.86 23.10 -3.60
CA ALA A 323 -1.61 24.09 -4.41
C ALA A 323 -1.85 23.56 -5.83
N PHE A 324 -0.87 22.87 -6.42
CA PHE A 324 -1.03 22.23 -7.74
C PHE A 324 -2.10 21.14 -7.72
N ALA A 325 -2.10 20.27 -6.70
CA ALA A 325 -3.11 19.23 -6.56
C ALA A 325 -4.53 19.81 -6.36
N ALA A 326 -4.65 20.92 -5.64
CA ALA A 326 -5.92 21.65 -5.51
C ALA A 326 -6.41 22.21 -6.85
N ALA A 327 -5.52 22.85 -7.63
CA ALA A 327 -5.85 23.33 -8.96
C ALA A 327 -6.27 22.19 -9.91
N MET A 328 -5.58 21.05 -9.89
CA MET A 328 -5.99 19.86 -10.66
C MET A 328 -7.41 19.39 -10.28
N ALA A 329 -7.75 19.40 -8.98
CA ALA A 329 -9.09 19.04 -8.53
C ALA A 329 -10.17 20.00 -9.03
N GLU A 330 -9.89 21.31 -9.13
CA GLU A 330 -10.78 22.30 -9.74
C GLU A 330 -11.06 22.01 -11.22
N HIS A 331 -10.09 21.41 -11.93
CA HIS A 331 -10.24 20.90 -13.29
C HIS A 331 -10.84 19.48 -13.36
N GLY A 332 -11.37 18.96 -12.25
CA GLY A 332 -12.05 17.67 -12.19
C GLY A 332 -11.11 16.46 -12.20
N VAL A 333 -9.83 16.64 -11.85
CA VAL A 333 -8.83 15.58 -11.76
C VAL A 333 -8.17 15.56 -10.38
N VAL A 334 -8.49 14.58 -9.56
CA VAL A 334 -7.98 14.44 -8.19
C VAL A 334 -6.71 13.60 -8.23
N ILE A 335 -5.55 14.23 -7.99
CA ILE A 335 -4.25 13.56 -7.91
C ILE A 335 -3.80 13.33 -6.46
N GLY A 336 -2.71 12.58 -6.27
CA GLY A 336 -2.11 12.37 -4.96
C GLY A 336 -1.43 13.63 -4.41
N ARG A 337 -0.97 13.54 -3.18
CA ARG A 337 -0.34 14.65 -2.44
C ARG A 337 1.16 14.79 -2.74
N SER A 338 1.76 15.85 -2.20
CA SER A 338 3.19 16.04 -2.01
C SER A 338 3.67 15.50 -0.66
N TRP A 339 4.96 15.50 -0.44
CA TRP A 339 5.63 15.11 0.81
C TRP A 339 6.48 16.27 1.34
N PRO A 340 6.65 16.42 2.67
CA PRO A 340 7.47 17.48 3.24
C PRO A 340 8.90 17.55 2.68
N ILE A 341 9.52 16.39 2.45
CA ILE A 341 10.87 16.29 1.85
C ILE A 341 10.86 16.69 0.37
N TRP A 342 9.71 16.61 -0.32
CA TRP A 342 9.54 16.94 -1.73
C TRP A 342 8.30 17.83 -1.96
N PRO A 343 8.31 19.10 -1.51
CA PRO A 343 7.12 19.95 -1.53
C PRO A 343 6.63 20.31 -2.94
N GLN A 344 7.52 20.21 -3.95
CA GLN A 344 7.18 20.48 -5.35
C GLN A 344 6.84 19.22 -6.16
N ARG A 345 6.87 18.04 -5.55
CA ARG A 345 6.59 16.78 -6.23
C ARG A 345 5.25 16.23 -5.81
N VAL A 346 4.45 15.77 -6.77
CA VAL A 346 3.14 15.16 -6.53
C VAL A 346 3.08 13.75 -7.08
N ARG A 347 2.36 12.86 -6.41
CA ARG A 347 2.11 11.51 -6.91
C ARG A 347 0.86 11.50 -7.80
N VAL A 348 0.95 10.81 -8.92
CA VAL A 348 -0.15 10.59 -9.86
C VAL A 348 -0.36 9.08 -10.03
N THR A 349 -1.57 8.61 -9.78
CA THR A 349 -1.97 7.24 -10.11
C THR A 349 -2.15 7.11 -11.62
N VAL A 350 -1.77 5.98 -12.19
CA VAL A 350 -2.00 5.69 -13.61
C VAL A 350 -3.44 5.22 -13.79
N GLY A 351 -4.25 6.05 -14.42
CA GLY A 351 -5.63 5.77 -14.81
C GLY A 351 -5.73 5.03 -16.14
N THR A 352 -6.93 4.93 -16.69
CA THR A 352 -7.16 4.51 -18.08
C THR A 352 -6.56 5.52 -19.06
N ALA A 353 -6.41 5.14 -20.32
CA ALA A 353 -5.94 6.07 -21.37
C ALA A 353 -6.81 7.34 -21.45
N ALA A 354 -8.13 7.21 -21.29
CA ALA A 354 -9.08 8.33 -21.31
C ALA A 354 -8.92 9.23 -20.05
N GLU A 355 -8.75 8.65 -18.87
CA GLU A 355 -8.52 9.40 -17.63
C GLU A 355 -7.18 10.14 -17.69
N MET A 356 -6.14 9.51 -18.24
CA MET A 356 -4.83 10.17 -18.40
C MET A 356 -4.84 11.22 -19.53
N ALA A 357 -5.75 11.16 -20.50
CA ALA A 357 -5.96 12.26 -21.43
C ALA A 357 -6.53 13.48 -20.69
N ARG A 358 -7.58 13.31 -19.89
CA ARG A 358 -8.14 14.39 -19.04
C ARG A 358 -7.10 14.94 -18.06
N PHE A 359 -6.24 14.10 -17.51
CA PHE A 359 -5.10 14.54 -16.67
C PHE A 359 -4.18 15.48 -17.45
N ARG A 360 -3.79 15.12 -18.69
CA ARG A 360 -2.92 15.96 -19.53
C ARG A 360 -3.58 17.29 -19.88
N ASP A 361 -4.87 17.29 -20.19
CA ASP A 361 -5.62 18.51 -20.52
C ASP A 361 -5.68 19.45 -19.30
N ALA A 362 -6.02 18.94 -18.11
CA ALA A 362 -6.03 19.71 -16.87
C ALA A 362 -4.62 20.23 -16.52
N PHE A 363 -3.60 19.37 -16.64
CA PHE A 363 -2.20 19.73 -16.39
C PHE A 363 -1.75 20.88 -17.32
N ALA A 364 -2.04 20.80 -18.62
CA ALA A 364 -1.70 21.84 -19.58
C ALA A 364 -2.42 23.16 -19.27
N ALA A 365 -3.71 23.13 -18.91
CA ALA A 365 -4.48 24.32 -18.54
C ALA A 365 -3.88 25.06 -17.32
N ILE A 366 -3.21 24.35 -16.40
CA ILE A 366 -2.63 24.94 -15.19
C ILE A 366 -1.19 25.43 -15.43
N THR A 367 -0.48 24.81 -16.37
CA THR A 367 0.95 25.08 -16.56
C THR A 367 1.25 26.01 -17.73
N GLY A 368 0.31 26.24 -18.66
CA GLY A 368 0.41 27.11 -19.85
C GLY A 368 0.88 26.30 -21.04
#